data_6f011ca61771feada4fbfa3bc4390271
#
_entry.id   6f011ca61771feada4fbfa3bc4390271
#
_cell.length_a   1.000
_cell.length_b   1.000
_cell.length_c   1.000
_cell.angle_alpha   90.00
_cell.angle_beta   90.00
_cell.angle_gamma   90.00
#
_symmetry.space_group_name_H-M   'P 1'
#
loop_
_entity.id
_entity.type
_entity.pdbx_description
1 polymer ?
#
loop_
_entity_poly.entity_id
_entity_poly.type
_entity_poly.pdbx_seq_one_letter_code
_entity_poly.pdbx_strand_id
1 'polypeptide(L)'
;MNGLRDWIALVNGKVNDFVWGLPMLVLLVGTGILMTMLTNGFQLCHFRHWMANTVGAIFKNKHITAHTHKDDRAISQFQSLCTALAATIGTGNIAGVASAIASGGPGAIFWMWIVAIFGMMTNFSENVLGIYYRRKNGAGEWSGGAMYYLRDGLGAFPGCKTLGRVLALLFSVFCVLASFGIGNMGQINSIATNMNSAFTIPNWVTGLFLMLIAALVVVGGLKRIAAVTEKLVPVMALAYVLGALVIVAWNYRNIGPAFASIFKGAFALKAVGGGIVGSGVKAAVTWGMKRGVFSNEAGLGSSVMVHSNSNVKEPVAQGMWGIFEVFTDTLVVCTLTALTVLTSGLVDLNTGAVLTTTEKTAMVAEAFGMHFGPFGNAFVAIAILLFAFSTVLGWSHYGTKAFEFLFGTKATMYYKVFFVCFVMVGATMQLDLAWDLSDTFNGLMAIPNLVGVLALSGLVRKITRNYIDRTLRGKDVEPMYSAFPDVQREQEAETVHG
;
A
#
# COMPACT_ATOMS: atom_id res chain seq x y z
N MET A 1 26.80 -24.92 -5.91
CA MET A 1 25.57 -24.17 -5.50
C MET A 1 25.62 -22.69 -5.88
N ASN A 2 26.79 -22.07 -6.03
CA ASN A 2 26.90 -20.65 -6.36
C ASN A 2 26.37 -20.30 -7.76
N GLY A 3 26.59 -21.13 -8.79
CA GLY A 3 26.15 -20.80 -10.15
C GLY A 3 24.62 -20.71 -10.36
N LEU A 4 23.82 -21.52 -9.66
CA LEU A 4 22.35 -21.42 -9.75
C LEU A 4 21.81 -20.18 -9.04
N ARG A 5 22.35 -19.83 -7.87
CA ARG A 5 22.00 -18.61 -7.13
C ARG A 5 22.35 -17.37 -7.96
N ASP A 6 23.55 -17.34 -8.54
CA ASP A 6 24.02 -16.22 -9.34
C ASP A 6 23.18 -16.08 -10.64
N TRP A 7 22.80 -17.18 -11.26
CA TRP A 7 21.90 -17.20 -12.41
C TRP A 7 20.52 -16.66 -12.05
N ILE A 8 19.93 -17.10 -10.93
CA ILE A 8 18.63 -16.59 -10.44
C ILE A 8 18.73 -15.10 -10.16
N ALA A 9 19.78 -14.64 -9.48
CA ALA A 9 19.97 -13.24 -9.20
C ALA A 9 20.10 -12.39 -10.48
N LEU A 10 20.86 -12.89 -11.48
CA LEU A 10 21.00 -12.22 -12.78
C LEU A 10 19.69 -12.10 -13.53
N VAL A 11 18.91 -13.20 -13.62
CA VAL A 11 17.60 -13.20 -14.28
C VAL A 11 16.64 -12.29 -13.56
N ASN A 12 16.59 -12.41 -12.21
CA ASN A 12 15.75 -11.56 -11.39
C ASN A 12 16.08 -10.08 -11.55
N GLY A 13 17.36 -9.73 -11.57
CA GLY A 13 17.81 -8.33 -11.78
C GLY A 13 17.27 -7.75 -13.09
N LYS A 14 17.34 -8.50 -14.20
CA LYS A 14 16.79 -8.06 -15.50
C LYS A 14 15.27 -7.89 -15.47
N VAL A 15 14.56 -8.80 -14.80
CA VAL A 15 13.08 -8.71 -14.66
C VAL A 15 12.73 -7.53 -13.74
N ASN A 16 13.42 -7.33 -12.64
CA ASN A 16 13.22 -6.22 -11.71
C ASN A 16 13.45 -4.87 -12.39
N ASP A 17 14.54 -4.75 -13.18
CA ASP A 17 14.84 -3.55 -13.97
C ASP A 17 13.75 -3.22 -14.99
N PHE A 18 13.13 -4.23 -15.60
CA PHE A 18 11.97 -4.05 -16.48
C PHE A 18 10.72 -3.64 -15.70
N VAL A 19 10.40 -4.37 -14.64
CA VAL A 19 9.18 -4.19 -13.84
C VAL A 19 9.16 -2.84 -13.10
N TRP A 20 10.33 -2.39 -12.63
CA TRP A 20 10.46 -1.07 -11.99
C TRP A 20 11.11 -0.03 -12.92
N GLY A 21 11.25 -0.37 -14.18
CA GLY A 21 11.77 0.51 -15.22
C GLY A 21 10.75 1.54 -15.70
N LEU A 22 11.22 2.43 -16.58
CA LEU A 22 10.42 3.52 -17.13
C LEU A 22 9.08 3.08 -17.74
N PRO A 23 8.99 1.95 -18.51
CA PRO A 23 7.72 1.52 -19.10
C PRO A 23 6.64 1.26 -18.05
N MET A 24 7.01 0.61 -16.94
CA MET A 24 6.07 0.31 -15.87
C MET A 24 5.68 1.55 -15.08
N LEU A 25 6.62 2.45 -14.82
CA LEU A 25 6.34 3.73 -14.16
C LEU A 25 5.39 4.58 -15.00
N VAL A 26 5.56 4.59 -16.34
CA VAL A 26 4.65 5.26 -17.27
C VAL A 26 3.26 4.60 -17.23
N LEU A 27 3.18 3.27 -17.19
CA LEU A 27 1.91 2.55 -17.08
C LEU A 27 1.18 2.88 -15.77
N LEU A 28 1.87 2.87 -14.63
CA LEU A 28 1.31 3.20 -13.31
C LEU A 28 0.77 4.63 -13.26
N VAL A 29 1.61 5.61 -13.58
CA VAL A 29 1.22 7.02 -13.55
C VAL A 29 0.21 7.34 -14.65
N GLY A 30 0.40 6.79 -15.85
CA GLY A 30 -0.52 6.94 -16.98
C GLY A 30 -1.92 6.42 -16.67
N THR A 31 -2.02 5.27 -15.98
CA THR A 31 -3.31 4.76 -15.50
C THR A 31 -3.95 5.73 -14.52
N GLY A 32 -3.21 6.24 -13.55
CA GLY A 32 -3.72 7.22 -12.58
C GLY A 32 -4.17 8.54 -13.25
N ILE A 33 -3.41 9.04 -14.22
CA ILE A 33 -3.78 10.22 -15.01
C ILE A 33 -5.07 9.95 -15.80
N LEU A 34 -5.15 8.82 -16.49
CA LEU A 34 -6.34 8.44 -17.26
C LEU A 34 -7.57 8.36 -16.35
N MET A 35 -7.45 7.68 -15.21
CA MET A 35 -8.56 7.57 -14.26
C MET A 35 -8.96 8.93 -13.68
N THR A 36 -7.98 9.80 -13.40
CA THR A 36 -8.24 11.19 -12.99
C THR A 36 -9.05 11.94 -14.05
N MET A 37 -8.67 11.82 -15.32
CA MET A 37 -9.39 12.49 -16.43
C MET A 37 -10.80 11.91 -16.60
N LEU A 38 -10.96 10.59 -16.61
CA LEU A 38 -12.25 9.94 -16.83
C LEU A 38 -13.27 10.20 -15.70
N THR A 39 -12.79 10.45 -14.49
CA THR A 39 -13.62 10.78 -13.32
C THR A 39 -13.69 12.29 -13.03
N ASN A 40 -13.24 13.13 -13.97
CA ASN A 40 -13.21 14.59 -13.87
C ASN A 40 -12.46 15.08 -12.61
N GLY A 41 -11.32 14.46 -12.30
CA GLY A 41 -10.50 14.86 -11.16
C GLY A 41 -11.19 14.67 -9.80
N PHE A 42 -11.93 13.59 -9.62
CA PHE A 42 -12.77 13.35 -8.43
C PHE A 42 -12.01 13.59 -7.12
N GLN A 43 -10.75 13.13 -7.01
CA GLN A 43 -9.92 13.31 -5.82
C GLN A 43 -9.63 14.77 -5.47
N LEU A 44 -9.60 15.66 -6.46
CA LEU A 44 -9.35 17.09 -6.28
C LEU A 44 -10.65 17.90 -6.21
N CYS A 45 -11.55 17.69 -7.20
CA CYS A 45 -12.78 18.45 -7.35
C CYS A 45 -13.81 18.15 -6.25
N HIS A 46 -13.79 16.92 -5.69
CA HIS A 46 -14.70 16.50 -4.65
C HIS A 46 -13.99 16.29 -3.30
N PHE A 47 -12.91 17.02 -3.03
CA PHE A 47 -12.10 16.90 -1.81
C PHE A 47 -12.94 16.97 -0.53
N ARG A 48 -13.80 17.98 -0.41
CA ARG A 48 -14.68 18.13 0.76
C ARG A 48 -15.65 16.97 0.91
N HIS A 49 -16.13 16.42 -0.22
CA HIS A 49 -17.09 15.33 -0.24
C HIS A 49 -16.45 14.03 0.28
N TRP A 50 -15.31 13.61 -0.32
CA TRP A 50 -14.69 12.37 0.14
C TRP A 50 -14.10 12.49 1.55
N MET A 51 -13.57 13.65 1.96
CA MET A 51 -13.15 13.88 3.35
C MET A 51 -14.33 13.79 4.34
N ALA A 52 -15.49 14.32 3.98
CA ALA A 52 -16.69 14.24 4.83
C ALA A 52 -17.22 12.79 4.94
N ASN A 53 -17.12 12.00 3.86
CA ASN A 53 -17.59 10.62 3.80
C ASN A 53 -16.56 9.57 4.25
N THR A 54 -15.33 9.99 4.56
CA THR A 54 -14.27 9.16 5.14
C THR A 54 -13.99 9.61 6.58
N VAL A 55 -12.98 10.46 6.80
CA VAL A 55 -12.60 10.93 8.15
C VAL A 55 -13.76 11.61 8.88
N GLY A 56 -14.48 12.49 8.20
CA GLY A 56 -15.65 13.16 8.80
C GLY A 56 -16.74 12.21 9.24
N ALA A 57 -16.90 11.11 8.51
CA ALA A 57 -17.89 10.10 8.79
C ALA A 57 -17.53 9.19 9.98
N ILE A 58 -16.24 9.00 10.28
CA ILE A 58 -15.80 8.27 11.48
C ILE A 58 -16.39 8.87 12.76
N PHE A 59 -16.48 10.19 12.81
CA PHE A 59 -16.98 10.92 13.99
C PHE A 59 -18.49 11.15 13.98
N LYS A 60 -19.16 11.05 12.82
CA LYS A 60 -20.58 11.42 12.65
C LYS A 60 -21.49 10.22 12.40
N ASN A 61 -20.99 9.15 11.80
CA ASN A 61 -21.79 8.02 11.37
C ASN A 61 -21.33 6.72 12.06
N LYS A 62 -22.08 6.30 13.07
CA LYS A 62 -21.80 5.07 13.83
C LYS A 62 -21.78 3.80 12.96
N HIS A 63 -22.48 3.77 11.83
CA HIS A 63 -22.48 2.59 10.94
C HIS A 63 -21.14 2.32 10.30
N ILE A 64 -20.27 3.33 10.16
CA ILE A 64 -18.92 3.18 9.59
C ILE A 64 -17.96 2.48 10.56
N THR A 65 -18.11 2.74 11.85
CA THR A 65 -17.26 2.19 12.92
C THR A 65 -17.90 1.01 13.66
N ALA A 66 -19.23 0.83 13.54
CA ALA A 66 -19.94 -0.26 14.21
C ALA A 66 -19.45 -1.61 13.68
N HIS A 67 -19.12 -2.52 14.61
CA HIS A 67 -18.79 -3.89 14.26
C HIS A 67 -20.03 -4.58 13.68
N THR A 68 -19.82 -5.36 12.65
CA THR A 68 -20.85 -6.19 12.05
C THR A 68 -21.31 -7.28 13.03
N HIS A 69 -22.57 -7.72 12.92
CA HIS A 69 -23.06 -8.83 13.73
C HIS A 69 -22.16 -10.07 13.62
N LYS A 70 -22.20 -10.95 14.65
CA LYS A 70 -21.33 -12.16 14.67
C LYS A 70 -21.56 -13.06 13.46
N ASP A 71 -22.80 -13.12 12.98
CA ASP A 71 -23.20 -13.94 11.83
C ASP A 71 -22.88 -13.30 10.48
N ASP A 72 -22.74 -11.97 10.43
CA ASP A 72 -22.25 -11.27 9.25
C ASP A 72 -20.72 -11.36 9.19
N ARG A 73 -20.21 -11.96 8.13
CA ARG A 73 -18.78 -12.19 7.94
C ARG A 73 -18.04 -11.03 7.29
N ALA A 74 -18.71 -9.92 7.02
CA ALA A 74 -18.10 -8.67 6.61
C ALA A 74 -17.38 -7.97 7.78
N ILE A 75 -16.53 -7.01 7.46
CA ILE A 75 -15.91 -6.09 8.42
C ILE A 75 -16.45 -4.68 8.20
N SER A 76 -16.37 -3.80 9.21
CA SER A 76 -16.80 -2.41 9.05
C SER A 76 -15.92 -1.66 8.06
N GLN A 77 -16.42 -0.54 7.52
CA GLN A 77 -15.63 0.30 6.61
C GLN A 77 -14.35 0.81 7.29
N PHE A 78 -14.44 1.19 8.56
CA PHE A 78 -13.28 1.64 9.34
C PHE A 78 -12.28 0.51 9.58
N GLN A 79 -12.75 -0.71 9.91
CA GLN A 79 -11.90 -1.90 10.01
C GLN A 79 -11.20 -2.22 8.69
N SER A 80 -11.92 -2.08 7.58
CA SER A 80 -11.36 -2.28 6.24
C SER A 80 -10.25 -1.27 5.95
N LEU A 81 -10.49 0.03 6.22
CA LEU A 81 -9.45 1.06 6.09
C LEU A 81 -8.23 0.76 6.98
N CYS A 82 -8.46 0.50 8.28
CA CYS A 82 -7.34 0.24 9.20
C CYS A 82 -6.54 -1.00 8.78
N THR A 83 -7.19 -2.01 8.23
CA THR A 83 -6.49 -3.21 7.75
C THR A 83 -5.72 -2.93 6.45
N ALA A 84 -6.24 -2.12 5.55
CA ALA A 84 -5.54 -1.66 4.35
C ALA A 84 -4.35 -0.76 4.73
N LEU A 85 -4.56 0.24 5.59
CA LEU A 85 -3.48 1.08 6.12
C LEU A 85 -2.44 0.27 6.92
N ALA A 86 -2.82 -0.82 7.59
CA ALA A 86 -1.87 -1.72 8.23
C ALA A 86 -0.92 -2.35 7.22
N ALA A 87 -1.40 -2.70 6.04
CA ALA A 87 -0.58 -3.28 4.98
C ALA A 87 0.33 -2.25 4.32
N THR A 88 -0.17 -1.03 4.06
CA THR A 88 0.55 0.04 3.37
C THR A 88 1.50 0.80 4.27
N ILE A 89 1.08 1.18 5.49
CA ILE A 89 1.95 1.88 6.47
C ILE A 89 2.91 0.88 7.12
N GLY A 90 4.07 0.71 6.51
CA GLY A 90 5.10 -0.25 6.91
C GLY A 90 6.50 0.33 6.89
N THR A 91 7.48 -0.52 6.62
CA THR A 91 8.89 -0.08 6.46
C THR A 91 9.06 0.89 5.28
N GLY A 92 8.13 0.90 4.31
CA GLY A 92 8.12 1.82 3.17
C GLY A 92 8.09 3.29 3.59
N ASN A 93 7.28 3.62 4.59
CA ASN A 93 7.09 4.99 5.09
C ASN A 93 8.28 5.53 5.89
N ILE A 94 9.12 4.66 6.44
CA ILE A 94 10.29 5.02 7.24
C ILE A 94 11.57 4.78 6.43
N ALA A 95 11.97 3.54 6.28
CA ALA A 95 13.18 3.15 5.57
C ALA A 95 13.11 3.39 4.06
N GLY A 96 11.92 3.22 3.45
CA GLY A 96 11.69 3.47 2.04
C GLY A 96 11.86 4.93 1.65
N VAL A 97 11.34 5.86 2.45
CA VAL A 97 11.50 7.32 2.25
C VAL A 97 12.97 7.72 2.40
N ALA A 98 13.64 7.23 3.44
CA ALA A 98 15.08 7.47 3.63
C ALA A 98 15.90 6.95 2.45
N SER A 99 15.59 5.76 1.94
CA SER A 99 16.22 5.19 0.74
C SER A 99 15.97 6.03 -0.52
N ALA A 100 14.75 6.60 -0.66
CA ALA A 100 14.42 7.47 -1.78
C ALA A 100 15.25 8.75 -1.75
N ILE A 101 15.38 9.38 -0.59
CA ILE A 101 16.24 10.56 -0.40
C ILE A 101 17.70 10.23 -0.65
N ALA A 102 18.22 9.13 -0.07
CA ALA A 102 19.62 8.76 -0.20
C ALA A 102 20.03 8.37 -1.62
N SER A 103 19.13 7.78 -2.41
CA SER A 103 19.44 7.29 -3.76
C SER A 103 18.95 8.22 -4.87
N GLY A 104 17.85 8.94 -4.66
CA GLY A 104 17.25 9.87 -5.63
C GLY A 104 17.41 11.35 -5.27
N GLY A 105 18.01 11.66 -4.11
CA GLY A 105 18.06 13.01 -3.56
C GLY A 105 16.73 13.51 -3.05
N PRO A 106 16.67 14.74 -2.50
CA PRO A 106 15.42 15.35 -2.01
C PRO A 106 14.30 15.41 -3.05
N GLY A 107 14.64 15.54 -4.34
CA GLY A 107 13.71 15.56 -5.45
C GLY A 107 12.86 14.29 -5.62
N ALA A 108 13.30 13.15 -5.07
CA ALA A 108 12.52 11.93 -5.08
C ALA A 108 11.18 12.09 -4.36
N ILE A 109 11.11 12.95 -3.34
CA ILE A 109 9.88 13.21 -2.59
C ILE A 109 8.82 13.89 -3.46
N PHE A 110 9.22 14.82 -4.33
CA PHE A 110 8.31 15.42 -5.30
C PHE A 110 7.65 14.36 -6.19
N TRP A 111 8.43 13.41 -6.69
CA TRP A 111 7.92 12.35 -7.55
C TRP A 111 7.09 11.31 -6.78
N MET A 112 7.35 11.11 -5.48
CA MET A 112 6.43 10.37 -4.61
C MET A 112 5.05 11.04 -4.52
N TRP A 113 5.00 12.39 -4.38
CA TRP A 113 3.73 13.13 -4.37
C TRP A 113 2.98 13.00 -5.69
N ILE A 114 3.69 13.10 -6.83
CA ILE A 114 3.07 12.93 -8.16
C ILE A 114 2.42 11.56 -8.29
N VAL A 115 3.15 10.51 -7.92
CA VAL A 115 2.62 9.13 -7.93
C VAL A 115 1.42 8.99 -7.00
N ALA A 116 1.45 9.59 -5.81
CA ALA A 116 0.35 9.51 -4.86
C ALA A 116 -0.90 10.25 -5.38
N ILE A 117 -0.75 11.47 -5.91
CA ILE A 117 -1.88 12.26 -6.44
C ILE A 117 -2.63 11.50 -7.54
N PHE A 118 -1.92 10.89 -8.47
CA PHE A 118 -2.54 10.09 -9.52
C PHE A 118 -2.91 8.68 -9.03
N GLY A 119 -2.10 8.10 -8.15
CA GLY A 119 -2.34 6.82 -7.50
C GLY A 119 -3.65 6.77 -6.70
N MET A 120 -4.07 7.90 -6.10
CA MET A 120 -5.38 8.00 -5.45
C MET A 120 -6.52 7.55 -6.37
N MET A 121 -6.48 7.91 -7.66
CA MET A 121 -7.53 7.50 -8.60
C MET A 121 -7.36 6.08 -9.12
N THR A 122 -6.14 5.56 -9.13
CA THR A 122 -5.92 4.13 -9.42
C THR A 122 -6.50 3.28 -8.30
N ASN A 123 -6.14 3.55 -7.03
CA ASN A 123 -6.67 2.83 -5.86
C ASN A 123 -8.19 3.00 -5.72
N PHE A 124 -8.72 4.22 -5.95
CA PHE A 124 -10.17 4.44 -6.06
C PHE A 124 -10.82 3.47 -7.05
N SER A 125 -10.24 3.35 -8.26
CA SER A 125 -10.78 2.52 -9.33
C SER A 125 -10.72 1.04 -8.99
N GLU A 126 -9.62 0.59 -8.38
CA GLU A 126 -9.46 -0.77 -7.86
C GLU A 126 -10.56 -1.11 -6.86
N ASN A 127 -10.80 -0.21 -5.89
CA ASN A 127 -11.81 -0.42 -4.85
C ASN A 127 -13.24 -0.37 -5.39
N VAL A 128 -13.53 0.54 -6.34
CA VAL A 128 -14.82 0.55 -7.05
C VAL A 128 -15.06 -0.77 -7.77
N LEU A 129 -14.08 -1.26 -8.52
CA LEU A 129 -14.18 -2.54 -9.22
C LEU A 129 -14.24 -3.73 -8.24
N GLY A 130 -13.47 -3.66 -7.15
CA GLY A 130 -13.44 -4.70 -6.13
C GLY A 130 -14.80 -4.91 -5.45
N ILE A 131 -15.52 -3.83 -5.10
CA ILE A 131 -16.87 -3.89 -4.55
C ILE A 131 -17.86 -4.33 -5.63
N TYR A 132 -17.76 -3.81 -6.83
CA TYR A 132 -18.71 -4.10 -7.92
C TYR A 132 -18.66 -5.57 -8.37
N TYR A 133 -17.46 -6.20 -8.35
CA TYR A 133 -17.25 -7.61 -8.78
C TYR A 133 -17.09 -8.61 -7.63
N ARG A 134 -17.30 -8.21 -6.36
CA ARG A 134 -17.21 -9.15 -5.23
C ARG A 134 -18.33 -10.15 -5.22
N ARG A 135 -18.07 -11.33 -4.64
CA ARG A 135 -19.04 -12.38 -4.41
C ARG A 135 -18.88 -12.97 -3.00
N LYS A 136 -19.93 -13.58 -2.47
CA LYS A 136 -19.81 -14.42 -1.26
C LYS A 136 -19.16 -15.75 -1.63
N ASN A 137 -18.13 -16.16 -0.88
CA ASN A 137 -17.47 -17.45 -1.03
C ASN A 137 -18.29 -18.57 -0.38
N GLY A 138 -17.79 -19.83 -0.49
CA GLY A 138 -18.46 -21.00 0.11
C GLY A 138 -18.57 -20.97 1.64
N ALA A 139 -17.87 -20.03 2.29
CA ALA A 139 -17.97 -19.78 3.73
C ALA A 139 -18.91 -18.60 4.07
N GLY A 140 -19.53 -17.94 3.09
CA GLY A 140 -20.38 -16.78 3.27
C GLY A 140 -19.63 -15.46 3.50
N GLU A 141 -18.30 -15.44 3.29
CA GLU A 141 -17.49 -14.23 3.37
C GLU A 141 -17.45 -13.53 2.02
N TRP A 142 -17.40 -12.19 2.02
CA TRP A 142 -17.13 -11.46 0.80
C TRP A 142 -15.72 -11.79 0.28
N SER A 143 -15.61 -12.07 -0.99
CA SER A 143 -14.37 -12.27 -1.71
C SER A 143 -14.36 -11.41 -2.95
N GLY A 144 -13.39 -10.53 -3.04
CA GLY A 144 -13.15 -9.61 -4.14
C GLY A 144 -11.66 -9.35 -4.28
N GLY A 145 -11.30 -8.49 -5.21
CA GLY A 145 -9.90 -8.17 -5.51
C GLY A 145 -9.65 -8.22 -7.01
N ALA A 146 -8.40 -7.94 -7.41
CA ALA A 146 -8.02 -7.84 -8.82
C ALA A 146 -8.36 -9.10 -9.62
N MET A 147 -8.15 -10.27 -9.05
CA MET A 147 -8.43 -11.56 -9.69
C MET A 147 -9.91 -11.73 -10.08
N TYR A 148 -10.85 -11.12 -9.33
CA TYR A 148 -12.27 -11.22 -9.63
C TYR A 148 -12.68 -10.31 -10.78
N TYR A 149 -12.30 -9.03 -10.78
CA TYR A 149 -12.65 -8.16 -11.91
C TYR A 149 -11.84 -8.47 -13.18
N LEU A 150 -10.66 -9.11 -13.07
CA LEU A 150 -9.96 -9.67 -14.21
C LEU A 150 -10.73 -10.84 -14.83
N ARG A 151 -11.15 -11.81 -13.98
CA ARG A 151 -11.87 -12.99 -14.46
C ARG A 151 -13.27 -12.65 -14.98
N ASP A 152 -14.04 -11.89 -14.19
CA ASP A 152 -15.47 -11.68 -14.43
C ASP A 152 -15.75 -10.37 -15.19
N GLY A 153 -14.91 -9.34 -15.04
CA GLY A 153 -15.03 -8.07 -15.74
C GLY A 153 -14.34 -8.07 -17.09
N LEU A 154 -13.01 -8.19 -17.13
CA LEU A 154 -12.26 -8.27 -18.38
C LEU A 154 -12.66 -9.52 -19.19
N GLY A 155 -12.86 -10.65 -18.52
CA GLY A 155 -13.28 -11.89 -19.16
C GLY A 155 -14.68 -11.87 -19.77
N ALA A 156 -15.51 -10.86 -19.46
CA ALA A 156 -16.82 -10.67 -20.08
C ALA A 156 -16.76 -10.03 -21.48
N PHE A 157 -15.63 -9.41 -21.84
CA PHE A 157 -15.47 -8.87 -23.20
C PHE A 157 -15.38 -9.99 -24.24
N PRO A 158 -15.94 -9.82 -25.45
CA PRO A 158 -15.85 -10.79 -26.53
C PRO A 158 -14.40 -11.19 -26.80
N GLY A 159 -14.12 -12.49 -26.79
CA GLY A 159 -12.77 -13.03 -27.02
C GLY A 159 -11.80 -12.94 -25.83
N CYS A 160 -12.12 -12.21 -24.77
CA CYS A 160 -11.19 -11.98 -23.63
C CYS A 160 -11.34 -12.96 -22.47
N LYS A 161 -12.22 -13.95 -22.55
CA LYS A 161 -12.49 -14.90 -21.46
C LYS A 161 -11.23 -15.64 -20.96
N THR A 162 -10.41 -16.14 -21.89
CA THR A 162 -9.16 -16.83 -21.55
C THR A 162 -8.13 -15.84 -21.00
N LEU A 163 -8.00 -14.67 -21.64
CA LEU A 163 -7.10 -13.61 -21.18
C LEU A 163 -7.41 -13.19 -19.72
N GLY A 164 -8.69 -12.92 -19.42
CA GLY A 164 -9.12 -12.56 -18.06
C GLY A 164 -8.79 -13.63 -17.02
N ARG A 165 -8.97 -14.92 -17.37
CA ARG A 165 -8.60 -16.05 -16.48
C ARG A 165 -7.10 -16.14 -16.27
N VAL A 166 -6.31 -16.04 -17.35
CA VAL A 166 -4.83 -16.12 -17.26
C VAL A 166 -4.29 -14.97 -16.42
N LEU A 167 -4.75 -13.75 -16.65
CA LEU A 167 -4.30 -12.58 -15.87
C LEU A 167 -4.72 -12.69 -14.40
N ALA A 168 -5.93 -13.19 -14.11
CA ALA A 168 -6.37 -13.42 -12.72
C ALA A 168 -5.51 -14.47 -12.00
N LEU A 169 -5.13 -15.54 -12.70
CA LEU A 169 -4.25 -16.57 -12.17
C LEU A 169 -2.84 -16.02 -11.92
N LEU A 170 -2.26 -15.30 -12.89
CA LEU A 170 -0.93 -14.70 -12.76
C LEU A 170 -0.90 -13.68 -11.60
N PHE A 171 -1.90 -12.80 -11.51
CA PHE A 171 -2.05 -11.87 -10.38
C PHE A 171 -2.01 -12.62 -9.04
N SER A 172 -2.83 -13.69 -8.92
CA SER A 172 -2.95 -14.44 -7.66
C SER A 172 -1.65 -15.15 -7.30
N VAL A 173 -0.94 -15.75 -8.27
CA VAL A 173 0.36 -16.39 -8.04
C VAL A 173 1.40 -15.37 -7.58
N PHE A 174 1.50 -14.23 -8.28
CA PHE A 174 2.45 -13.17 -7.91
C PHE A 174 2.14 -12.59 -6.53
N CYS A 175 0.85 -12.40 -6.21
CA CYS A 175 0.41 -11.92 -4.90
C CYS A 175 0.79 -12.89 -3.76
N VAL A 176 0.60 -14.20 -3.95
CA VAL A 176 1.03 -15.20 -2.95
C VAL A 176 2.54 -15.15 -2.75
N LEU A 177 3.33 -15.09 -3.82
CA LEU A 177 4.80 -15.02 -3.72
C LEU A 177 5.27 -13.72 -3.08
N ALA A 178 4.70 -12.58 -3.48
CA ALA A 178 5.00 -11.28 -2.88
C ALA A 178 4.65 -11.24 -1.37
N SER A 179 3.54 -11.89 -0.97
CA SER A 179 3.12 -11.91 0.43
C SER A 179 4.12 -12.59 1.37
N PHE A 180 4.79 -13.66 0.93
CA PHE A 180 5.84 -14.30 1.72
C PHE A 180 7.10 -13.44 1.84
N GLY A 181 7.45 -12.69 0.80
CA GLY A 181 8.66 -11.89 0.78
C GLY A 181 8.45 -10.50 1.38
N ILE A 182 7.90 -9.59 0.56
CA ILE A 182 7.75 -8.17 0.91
C ILE A 182 6.73 -7.96 2.04
N GLY A 183 5.67 -8.78 2.05
CA GLY A 183 4.61 -8.72 3.04
C GLY A 183 4.93 -9.43 4.36
N ASN A 184 5.99 -10.25 4.43
CA ASN A 184 6.35 -11.03 5.61
C ASN A 184 7.85 -10.92 5.90
N MET A 185 8.69 -11.74 5.24
CA MET A 185 10.11 -11.89 5.59
C MET A 185 10.85 -10.56 5.65
N GLY A 186 10.65 -9.68 4.68
CA GLY A 186 11.31 -8.38 4.64
C GLY A 186 10.89 -7.47 5.79
N GLN A 187 9.61 -7.44 6.14
CA GLN A 187 9.11 -6.66 7.28
C GLN A 187 9.71 -7.19 8.59
N ILE A 188 9.67 -8.51 8.79
CA ILE A 188 10.21 -9.15 10.00
C ILE A 188 11.71 -8.98 10.11
N ASN A 189 12.46 -9.06 9.01
CA ASN A 189 13.90 -8.82 8.99
C ASN A 189 14.21 -7.40 9.45
N SER A 190 13.47 -6.41 8.93
CA SER A 190 13.62 -5.01 9.36
C SER A 190 13.33 -4.83 10.85
N ILE A 191 12.28 -5.49 11.38
CA ILE A 191 12.00 -5.46 12.82
C ILE A 191 13.17 -6.05 13.61
N ALA A 192 13.58 -7.28 13.27
CA ALA A 192 14.62 -8.01 14.01
C ALA A 192 15.94 -7.22 14.03
N THR A 193 16.35 -6.65 12.90
CA THR A 193 17.56 -5.84 12.80
C THR A 193 17.47 -4.58 13.66
N ASN A 194 16.36 -3.84 13.63
CA ASN A 194 16.19 -2.63 14.42
C ASN A 194 16.08 -2.91 15.91
N MET A 195 15.39 -4.00 16.30
CA MET A 195 15.30 -4.43 17.72
C MET A 195 16.67 -4.88 18.27
N ASN A 196 17.47 -5.54 17.41
CA ASN A 196 18.84 -5.90 17.78
C ASN A 196 19.72 -4.65 17.94
N SER A 197 19.64 -3.70 17.02
CA SER A 197 20.44 -2.47 17.06
C SER A 197 20.08 -1.56 18.23
N ALA A 198 18.77 -1.43 18.56
CA ALA A 198 18.31 -0.50 19.60
C ALA A 198 18.34 -1.12 21.02
N PHE A 199 18.08 -2.42 21.14
CA PHE A 199 17.87 -3.09 22.43
C PHE A 199 18.75 -4.32 22.65
N THR A 200 19.63 -4.64 21.70
CA THR A 200 20.50 -5.85 21.73
C THR A 200 19.72 -7.17 21.84
N ILE A 201 18.44 -7.18 21.40
CA ILE A 201 17.62 -8.39 21.42
C ILE A 201 18.04 -9.28 20.24
N PRO A 202 18.40 -10.55 20.47
CA PRO A 202 18.77 -11.46 19.39
C PRO A 202 17.64 -11.63 18.37
N ASN A 203 17.97 -11.66 17.08
CA ASN A 203 16.99 -11.72 15.99
C ASN A 203 16.02 -12.90 16.12
N TRP A 204 16.52 -14.09 16.56
CA TRP A 204 15.68 -15.27 16.73
C TRP A 204 14.65 -15.12 17.85
N VAL A 205 14.98 -14.35 18.92
CA VAL A 205 14.03 -14.06 20.03
C VAL A 205 12.90 -13.19 19.50
N THR A 206 13.24 -12.12 18.77
CA THR A 206 12.26 -11.26 18.09
C THR A 206 11.40 -12.09 17.13
N GLY A 207 12.01 -12.95 16.32
CA GLY A 207 11.31 -13.82 15.39
C GLY A 207 10.33 -14.77 16.06
N LEU A 208 10.75 -15.44 17.13
CA LEU A 208 9.89 -16.37 17.88
C LEU A 208 8.69 -15.65 18.50
N PHE A 209 8.92 -14.50 19.13
CA PHE A 209 7.87 -13.68 19.72
C PHE A 209 6.83 -13.23 18.69
N LEU A 210 7.30 -12.69 17.57
CA LEU A 210 6.43 -12.23 16.48
C LEU A 210 5.71 -13.39 15.79
N MET A 211 6.35 -14.54 15.63
CA MET A 211 5.73 -15.74 15.07
C MET A 211 4.55 -16.20 15.92
N LEU A 212 4.69 -16.21 17.24
CA LEU A 212 3.61 -16.58 18.18
C LEU A 212 2.44 -15.60 18.10
N ILE A 213 2.71 -14.29 18.10
CA ILE A 213 1.66 -13.27 17.97
C ILE A 213 0.99 -13.36 16.59
N ALA A 214 1.77 -13.50 15.51
CA ALA A 214 1.24 -13.67 14.16
C ALA A 214 0.35 -14.93 14.06
N ALA A 215 0.75 -16.03 14.66
CA ALA A 215 -0.07 -17.24 14.72
C ALA A 215 -1.43 -16.99 15.38
N LEU A 216 -1.43 -16.33 16.52
CA LEU A 216 -2.67 -16.01 17.26
C LEU A 216 -3.62 -15.13 16.43
N VAL A 217 -3.09 -14.19 15.65
CA VAL A 217 -3.91 -13.25 14.88
C VAL A 217 -4.30 -13.83 13.52
N VAL A 218 -3.35 -14.31 12.73
CA VAL A 218 -3.54 -14.75 11.33
C VAL A 218 -4.43 -16.01 11.24
N VAL A 219 -4.24 -16.98 12.15
CA VAL A 219 -5.09 -18.19 12.18
C VAL A 219 -6.55 -17.82 12.47
N GLY A 220 -6.79 -16.78 13.28
CA GLY A 220 -8.13 -16.27 13.57
C GLY A 220 -8.85 -15.58 12.40
N GLY A 221 -8.17 -15.38 11.27
CA GLY A 221 -8.73 -14.84 10.03
C GLY A 221 -9.02 -13.34 10.06
N LEU A 222 -9.72 -12.86 9.03
CA LEU A 222 -9.91 -11.43 8.76
C LEU A 222 -10.49 -10.65 9.94
N LYS A 223 -11.52 -11.18 10.61
CA LYS A 223 -12.14 -10.47 11.76
C LYS A 223 -11.17 -10.22 12.90
N ARG A 224 -10.26 -11.16 13.17
CA ARG A 224 -9.24 -10.99 14.20
C ARG A 224 -8.14 -10.02 13.75
N ILE A 225 -7.71 -10.11 12.50
CA ILE A 225 -6.79 -9.15 11.90
C ILE A 225 -7.38 -7.74 12.00
N ALA A 226 -8.62 -7.55 11.56
CA ALA A 226 -9.31 -6.28 11.57
C ALA A 226 -9.49 -5.70 12.99
N ALA A 227 -9.82 -6.56 13.98
CA ALA A 227 -9.94 -6.14 15.38
C ALA A 227 -8.62 -5.69 16.01
N VAL A 228 -7.48 -6.23 15.53
CA VAL A 228 -6.15 -5.78 15.97
C VAL A 228 -5.76 -4.49 15.24
N THR A 229 -5.91 -4.45 13.92
CA THR A 229 -5.47 -3.31 13.10
C THR A 229 -6.28 -2.04 13.35
N GLU A 230 -7.59 -2.13 13.65
CA GLU A 230 -8.43 -0.97 13.97
C GLU A 230 -7.96 -0.21 15.23
N LYS A 231 -7.28 -0.89 16.16
CA LYS A 231 -6.70 -0.28 17.36
C LYS A 231 -5.25 0.12 17.15
N LEU A 232 -4.49 -0.75 16.51
CA LEU A 232 -3.05 -0.58 16.33
C LEU A 232 -2.73 0.59 15.39
N VAL A 233 -3.38 0.64 14.22
CA VAL A 233 -3.02 1.58 13.15
C VAL A 233 -3.23 3.04 13.54
N PRO A 234 -4.38 3.46 14.09
CA PRO A 234 -4.54 4.86 14.49
C PRO A 234 -3.53 5.28 15.57
N VAL A 235 -3.25 4.40 16.54
CA VAL A 235 -2.31 4.70 17.64
C VAL A 235 -0.88 4.82 17.13
N MET A 236 -0.42 3.85 16.31
CA MET A 236 0.95 3.87 15.79
C MET A 236 1.17 5.04 14.82
N ALA A 237 0.21 5.31 13.94
CA ALA A 237 0.30 6.41 12.99
C ALA A 237 0.31 7.76 13.70
N LEU A 238 -0.59 7.97 14.67
CA LEU A 238 -0.65 9.20 15.45
C LEU A 238 0.64 9.42 16.25
N ALA A 239 1.15 8.39 16.93
CA ALA A 239 2.39 8.49 17.69
C ALA A 239 3.58 8.88 16.81
N TYR A 240 3.70 8.23 15.63
CA TYR A 240 4.76 8.56 14.67
C TYR A 240 4.63 9.96 14.09
N VAL A 241 3.44 10.35 13.66
CA VAL A 241 3.15 11.69 13.14
C VAL A 241 3.48 12.76 14.17
N LEU A 242 3.09 12.58 15.44
CA LEU A 242 3.41 13.53 16.51
C LEU A 242 4.91 13.61 16.76
N GLY A 243 5.63 12.47 16.83
CA GLY A 243 7.08 12.45 16.96
C GLY A 243 7.80 13.16 15.82
N ALA A 244 7.40 12.91 14.58
CA ALA A 244 7.94 13.57 13.40
C ALA A 244 7.66 15.08 13.40
N LEU A 245 6.43 15.49 13.75
CA LEU A 245 6.05 16.90 13.86
C LEU A 245 6.88 17.66 14.90
N VAL A 246 7.22 17.03 16.03
CA VAL A 246 8.10 17.63 17.04
C VAL A 246 9.48 17.92 16.48
N ILE A 247 10.09 16.99 15.73
CA ILE A 247 11.41 17.21 15.11
C ILE A 247 11.33 18.32 14.04
N VAL A 248 10.31 18.28 13.18
CA VAL A 248 10.11 19.28 12.14
C VAL A 248 9.89 20.67 12.75
N ALA A 249 9.09 20.76 13.82
CA ALA A 249 8.87 22.01 14.56
C ALA A 249 10.15 22.50 15.25
N TRP A 250 10.97 21.61 15.81
CA TRP A 250 12.26 21.97 16.41
C TRP A 250 13.22 22.58 15.37
N ASN A 251 13.17 22.05 14.15
CA ASN A 251 13.98 22.49 13.03
C ASN A 251 13.22 23.43 12.08
N TYR A 252 12.26 24.24 12.56
CA TYR A 252 11.33 25.02 11.74
C TYR A 252 12.02 25.92 10.71
N ARG A 253 13.24 26.42 11.01
CA ARG A 253 14.04 27.24 10.09
C ARG A 253 14.45 26.52 8.81
N ASN A 254 14.56 25.18 8.87
CA ASN A 254 14.94 24.34 7.75
C ASN A 254 13.73 23.88 6.91
N ILE A 255 12.49 24.16 7.32
CA ILE A 255 11.28 23.72 6.58
C ILE A 255 11.24 24.34 5.18
N GLY A 256 11.40 25.67 5.08
CA GLY A 256 11.44 26.37 3.78
C GLY A 256 12.56 25.86 2.87
N PRO A 257 13.84 25.81 3.34
CA PRO A 257 14.94 25.22 2.60
C PRO A 257 14.71 23.75 2.20
N ALA A 258 14.09 22.91 3.05
CA ALA A 258 13.75 21.52 2.72
C ALA A 258 12.77 21.44 1.55
N PHE A 259 11.67 22.19 1.58
CA PHE A 259 10.76 22.25 0.44
C PHE A 259 11.45 22.79 -0.82
N ALA A 260 12.25 23.84 -0.71
CA ALA A 260 13.02 24.36 -1.85
C ALA A 260 13.95 23.28 -2.44
N SER A 261 14.62 22.49 -1.60
CA SER A 261 15.47 21.38 -1.99
C SER A 261 14.68 20.26 -2.70
N ILE A 262 13.47 19.93 -2.24
CA ILE A 262 12.58 18.96 -2.89
C ILE A 262 12.23 19.43 -4.32
N PHE A 263 11.74 20.66 -4.47
CA PHE A 263 11.36 21.18 -5.79
C PHE A 263 12.56 21.37 -6.72
N LYS A 264 13.67 21.92 -6.24
CA LYS A 264 14.90 22.07 -7.03
C LYS A 264 15.46 20.71 -7.44
N GLY A 265 15.56 19.77 -6.50
CA GLY A 265 16.09 18.43 -6.75
C GLY A 265 15.25 17.59 -7.72
N ALA A 266 13.95 17.86 -7.82
CA ALA A 266 13.05 17.15 -8.74
C ALA A 266 13.38 17.39 -10.21
N PHE A 267 13.97 18.57 -10.55
CA PHE A 267 14.22 19.01 -11.92
C PHE A 267 15.69 19.39 -12.17
N ALA A 268 16.57 19.25 -11.16
CA ALA A 268 17.97 19.62 -11.27
C ALA A 268 18.76 18.68 -12.19
N LEU A 269 19.28 19.24 -13.27
CA LEU A 269 20.25 18.58 -14.12
C LEU A 269 21.62 18.67 -13.44
N LYS A 270 22.15 17.56 -12.94
CA LYS A 270 23.52 17.53 -12.38
C LYS A 270 24.53 17.49 -13.52
N ALA A 271 25.38 18.50 -13.61
CA ALA A 271 26.54 18.47 -14.49
C ALA A 271 27.64 17.67 -13.80
N VAL A 272 28.09 16.58 -14.40
CA VAL A 272 29.26 15.80 -13.96
C VAL A 272 30.28 15.81 -15.08
N GLY A 273 31.45 16.42 -14.82
CA GLY A 273 32.62 16.33 -15.70
C GLY A 273 32.43 16.84 -17.12
N GLY A 274 31.69 17.96 -17.32
CA GLY A 274 31.56 18.62 -18.63
C GLY A 274 30.47 18.03 -19.55
N GLY A 275 29.67 17.04 -19.09
CA GLY A 275 28.51 16.51 -19.77
C GLY A 275 27.24 16.80 -19.00
N ILE A 276 26.16 17.19 -19.69
CA ILE A 276 24.81 17.27 -19.08
C ILE A 276 24.34 15.83 -18.90
N VAL A 277 24.45 15.30 -17.67
CA VAL A 277 23.95 13.97 -17.37
C VAL A 277 22.61 14.12 -16.70
N GLY A 278 21.52 13.71 -17.37
CA GLY A 278 20.16 13.61 -16.82
C GLY A 278 20.01 12.58 -15.68
N SER A 279 21.13 12.09 -15.12
CA SER A 279 21.17 11.06 -14.08
C SER A 279 20.48 11.48 -12.79
N GLY A 280 20.57 12.76 -12.40
CA GLY A 280 19.95 13.26 -11.17
C GLY A 280 18.40 13.25 -11.23
N VAL A 281 17.83 13.79 -12.31
CA VAL A 281 16.38 13.77 -12.53
C VAL A 281 15.87 12.33 -12.71
N LYS A 282 16.57 11.53 -13.51
CA LYS A 282 16.22 10.11 -13.70
C LYS A 282 16.21 9.36 -12.37
N ALA A 283 17.22 9.56 -11.52
CA ALA A 283 17.27 8.93 -10.20
C ALA A 283 16.12 9.40 -9.30
N ALA A 284 15.87 10.71 -9.24
CA ALA A 284 14.75 11.27 -8.46
C ALA A 284 13.40 10.70 -8.91
N VAL A 285 13.14 10.67 -10.23
CA VAL A 285 11.92 10.07 -10.82
C VAL A 285 11.82 8.59 -10.46
N THR A 286 12.85 7.80 -10.75
CA THR A 286 12.82 6.34 -10.54
C THR A 286 12.65 5.99 -9.08
N TRP A 287 13.46 6.57 -8.19
CA TRP A 287 13.38 6.25 -6.76
C TRP A 287 12.13 6.82 -6.10
N GLY A 288 11.72 8.03 -6.48
CA GLY A 288 10.48 8.62 -5.97
C GLY A 288 9.25 7.80 -6.36
N MET A 289 9.12 7.46 -7.64
CA MET A 289 7.98 6.66 -8.12
C MET A 289 8.01 5.24 -7.55
N LYS A 290 9.15 4.54 -7.61
CA LYS A 290 9.28 3.18 -7.08
C LYS A 290 8.93 3.13 -5.60
N ARG A 291 9.47 4.01 -4.77
CA ARG A 291 9.22 4.03 -3.33
C ARG A 291 7.84 4.57 -2.97
N GLY A 292 7.28 5.47 -3.79
CA GLY A 292 5.90 5.92 -3.65
C GLY A 292 4.90 4.79 -3.85
N VAL A 293 4.99 4.07 -4.97
CA VAL A 293 4.13 2.90 -5.25
C VAL A 293 4.33 1.79 -4.24
N PHE A 294 5.58 1.53 -3.84
CA PHE A 294 5.89 0.55 -2.81
C PHE A 294 5.22 0.87 -1.47
N SER A 295 5.11 2.15 -1.09
CA SER A 295 4.50 2.58 0.15
C SER A 295 2.97 2.51 0.08
N ASN A 296 2.35 3.14 -0.94
CA ASN A 296 0.89 3.31 -0.99
C ASN A 296 0.14 2.20 -1.74
N GLU A 297 0.84 1.27 -2.36
CA GLU A 297 0.33 0.11 -3.09
C GLU A 297 -0.64 0.44 -4.25
N ALA A 298 -0.83 1.71 -4.63
CA ALA A 298 -1.74 2.10 -5.69
C ALA A 298 -1.29 1.55 -7.06
N GLY A 299 -2.14 0.79 -7.71
CA GLY A 299 -1.85 0.11 -8.97
C GLY A 299 -1.34 -1.32 -8.79
N LEU A 300 -1.09 -1.77 -7.56
CA LEU A 300 -0.72 -3.16 -7.28
C LEU A 300 -1.93 -4.09 -7.22
N GLY A 301 -3.13 -3.58 -6.91
CA GLY A 301 -4.34 -4.38 -6.76
C GLY A 301 -4.38 -5.20 -5.46
N SER A 302 -3.56 -4.85 -4.47
CA SER A 302 -3.44 -5.56 -3.19
C SER A 302 -4.51 -5.14 -2.19
N SER A 303 -4.61 -3.84 -1.87
CA SER A 303 -5.50 -3.32 -0.81
C SER A 303 -6.97 -3.56 -1.12
N VAL A 304 -7.35 -3.63 -2.38
CA VAL A 304 -8.72 -3.95 -2.81
C VAL A 304 -9.23 -5.28 -2.26
N MET A 305 -8.36 -6.24 -1.94
CA MET A 305 -8.76 -7.52 -1.35
C MET A 305 -9.33 -7.36 0.07
N VAL A 306 -8.84 -6.39 0.84
CA VAL A 306 -9.41 -6.03 2.15
C VAL A 306 -10.64 -5.16 1.97
N HIS A 307 -10.58 -4.15 1.13
CA HIS A 307 -11.69 -3.23 0.87
C HIS A 307 -12.95 -3.97 0.38
N SER A 308 -12.77 -5.03 -0.39
CA SER A 308 -13.89 -5.86 -0.88
C SER A 308 -14.64 -6.63 0.21
N ASN A 309 -14.06 -6.78 1.41
CA ASN A 309 -14.70 -7.45 2.56
C ASN A 309 -15.50 -6.50 3.46
N SER A 310 -15.52 -5.21 3.13
CA SER A 310 -16.28 -4.18 3.85
C SER A 310 -17.79 -4.39 3.71
N ASN A 311 -18.56 -3.99 4.74
CA ASN A 311 -20.01 -4.01 4.75
C ASN A 311 -20.67 -2.91 3.90
N VAL A 312 -19.90 -2.19 3.10
CA VAL A 312 -20.41 -1.14 2.21
C VAL A 312 -21.16 -1.74 1.01
N LYS A 313 -22.22 -1.07 0.59
CA LYS A 313 -22.97 -1.41 -0.64
C LYS A 313 -22.48 -0.62 -1.84
N GLU A 314 -22.24 0.66 -1.64
CA GLU A 314 -21.89 1.63 -2.68
C GLU A 314 -20.41 1.52 -3.07
N PRO A 315 -20.08 1.14 -4.32
CA PRO A 315 -18.69 0.98 -4.75
C PRO A 315 -17.87 2.28 -4.61
N VAL A 316 -18.46 3.43 -4.92
CA VAL A 316 -17.77 4.72 -4.85
C VAL A 316 -17.46 5.11 -3.40
N ALA A 317 -18.32 4.72 -2.44
CA ALA A 317 -18.04 4.95 -1.02
C ALA A 317 -16.76 4.25 -0.57
N GLN A 318 -16.55 3.01 -1.01
CA GLN A 318 -15.31 2.31 -0.72
C GLN A 318 -14.13 2.84 -1.55
N GLY A 319 -14.38 3.30 -2.76
CA GLY A 319 -13.36 4.02 -3.56
C GLY A 319 -12.82 5.26 -2.85
N MET A 320 -13.68 6.04 -2.18
CA MET A 320 -13.24 7.20 -1.40
C MET A 320 -12.29 6.83 -0.25
N TRP A 321 -12.46 5.67 0.37
CA TRP A 321 -11.50 5.16 1.36
C TRP A 321 -10.14 4.86 0.74
N GLY A 322 -10.10 4.38 -0.51
CA GLY A 322 -8.83 4.20 -1.24
C GLY A 322 -8.12 5.53 -1.55
N ILE A 323 -8.87 6.60 -1.85
CA ILE A 323 -8.29 7.95 -1.96
C ILE A 323 -7.64 8.36 -0.63
N PHE A 324 -8.35 8.18 0.48
CA PHE A 324 -7.88 8.53 1.82
C PHE A 324 -6.67 7.69 2.25
N GLU A 325 -6.64 6.40 1.91
CA GLU A 325 -5.52 5.50 2.16
C GLU A 325 -4.21 6.04 1.54
N VAL A 326 -4.20 6.28 0.23
CA VAL A 326 -3.02 6.79 -0.49
C VAL A 326 -2.64 8.20 -0.02
N PHE A 327 -3.62 9.06 0.26
CA PHE A 327 -3.41 10.39 0.81
C PHE A 327 -2.67 10.31 2.15
N THR A 328 -3.16 9.50 3.08
CA THR A 328 -2.60 9.38 4.43
C THR A 328 -1.21 8.75 4.40
N ASP A 329 -1.05 7.68 3.65
CA ASP A 329 0.23 6.98 3.53
C ASP A 329 1.34 7.91 3.00
N THR A 330 1.13 8.48 1.83
CA THR A 330 2.23 9.15 1.10
C THR A 330 2.24 10.66 1.33
N LEU A 331 1.10 11.35 1.16
CA LEU A 331 1.10 12.81 1.31
C LEU A 331 1.21 13.27 2.77
N VAL A 332 0.82 12.44 3.73
CA VAL A 332 0.99 12.76 5.16
C VAL A 332 2.22 12.06 5.73
N VAL A 333 2.21 10.73 5.86
CA VAL A 333 3.25 10.00 6.63
C VAL A 333 4.60 10.06 5.94
N CYS A 334 4.70 9.74 4.63
CA CYS A 334 5.99 9.81 3.93
C CYS A 334 6.54 11.24 3.85
N THR A 335 5.68 12.26 3.71
CA THR A 335 6.12 13.66 3.71
C THR A 335 6.71 14.06 5.05
N LEU A 336 6.08 13.68 6.17
CA LEU A 336 6.61 13.95 7.50
C LEU A 336 7.94 13.24 7.75
N THR A 337 8.06 11.99 7.33
CA THR A 337 9.34 11.26 7.38
C THR A 337 10.43 11.98 6.58
N ALA A 338 10.10 12.42 5.36
CA ALA A 338 11.03 13.14 4.51
C ALA A 338 11.47 14.47 5.16
N LEU A 339 10.52 15.24 5.69
CA LEU A 339 10.81 16.50 6.39
C LEU A 339 11.66 16.23 7.64
N THR A 340 11.39 15.17 8.41
CA THR A 340 12.22 14.77 9.55
C THR A 340 13.69 14.60 9.17
N VAL A 341 13.95 13.87 8.07
CA VAL A 341 15.32 13.65 7.58
C VAL A 341 15.95 14.93 7.01
N LEU A 342 15.19 15.67 6.18
CA LEU A 342 15.72 16.85 5.50
C LEU A 342 15.97 18.02 6.43
N THR A 343 15.12 18.21 7.45
CA THR A 343 15.27 19.34 8.38
C THR A 343 16.33 19.11 9.45
N SER A 344 16.70 17.84 9.76
CA SER A 344 17.65 17.50 10.82
C SER A 344 19.13 17.65 10.44
N GLY A 345 19.45 18.06 9.20
CA GLY A 345 20.84 18.33 8.79
C GLY A 345 21.60 17.08 8.29
N LEU A 346 20.91 15.95 8.10
CA LEU A 346 21.52 14.73 7.54
C LEU A 346 21.74 14.81 6.03
N VAL A 347 21.14 15.82 5.38
CA VAL A 347 21.25 16.07 3.94
C VAL A 347 21.58 17.53 3.72
N ASP A 348 22.56 17.81 2.87
CA ASP A 348 22.81 19.18 2.40
C ASP A 348 21.65 19.63 1.49
N LEU A 349 20.89 20.58 1.95
CA LEU A 349 19.71 21.08 1.24
C LEU A 349 20.03 21.85 -0.04
N ASN A 350 21.28 22.29 -0.23
CA ASN A 350 21.72 22.99 -1.44
C ASN A 350 22.13 22.02 -2.54
N THR A 351 22.90 20.98 -2.17
CA THR A 351 23.47 20.00 -3.12
C THR A 351 22.66 18.72 -3.21
N GLY A 352 21.81 18.43 -2.21
CA GLY A 352 21.10 17.16 -2.06
C GLY A 352 22.00 15.99 -1.65
N ALA A 353 23.25 16.26 -1.23
CA ALA A 353 24.17 15.23 -0.81
C ALA A 353 23.83 14.73 0.61
N VAL A 354 23.91 13.43 0.81
CA VAL A 354 23.78 12.81 2.14
C VAL A 354 25.07 13.06 2.91
N LEU A 355 24.96 13.61 4.11
CA LEU A 355 26.09 14.00 4.97
C LEU A 355 26.42 12.96 6.04
N THR A 356 25.56 11.97 6.23
CA THR A 356 25.79 10.89 7.19
C THR A 356 26.47 9.68 6.54
N THR A 357 27.22 8.92 7.34
CA THR A 357 27.78 7.60 6.98
C THR A 357 26.85 6.45 7.35
N THR A 358 25.74 6.74 8.01
CA THR A 358 24.74 5.76 8.43
C THR A 358 24.07 5.10 7.22
N GLU A 359 23.71 3.84 7.36
CA GLU A 359 22.96 3.14 6.32
C GLU A 359 21.68 3.87 5.94
N LYS A 360 21.35 3.87 4.65
CA LYS A 360 20.22 4.61 4.07
C LYS A 360 18.91 4.40 4.83
N THR A 361 18.67 3.17 5.28
CA THR A 361 17.43 2.78 5.99
C THR A 361 17.39 3.26 7.44
N ALA A 362 18.55 3.56 8.03
CA ALA A 362 18.67 3.99 9.43
C ALA A 362 18.67 5.52 9.60
N MET A 363 18.66 6.31 8.51
CA MET A 363 18.71 7.78 8.59
C MET A 363 17.56 8.38 9.44
N VAL A 364 16.39 7.77 9.44
CA VAL A 364 15.27 8.26 10.27
C VAL A 364 15.58 8.06 11.75
N ALA A 365 16.14 6.89 12.12
CA ALA A 365 16.53 6.65 13.50
C ALA A 365 17.64 7.62 13.95
N GLU A 366 18.59 7.94 13.07
CA GLU A 366 19.62 8.95 13.32
C GLU A 366 19.00 10.33 13.53
N ALA A 367 18.04 10.76 12.68
CA ALA A 367 17.35 12.04 12.83
C ALA A 367 16.64 12.16 14.19
N PHE A 368 15.96 11.10 14.62
CA PHE A 368 15.34 11.05 15.96
C PHE A 368 16.39 11.01 17.07
N GLY A 369 17.46 10.24 16.89
CA GLY A 369 18.57 10.11 17.84
C GLY A 369 19.29 11.44 18.08
N MET A 370 19.48 12.26 17.06
CA MET A 370 20.09 13.60 17.18
C MET A 370 19.30 14.53 18.12
N HIS A 371 17.97 14.41 18.16
CA HIS A 371 17.08 15.29 18.93
C HIS A 371 16.71 14.71 20.31
N PHE A 372 16.53 13.39 20.41
CA PHE A 372 16.05 12.72 21.60
C PHE A 372 17.05 11.70 22.20
N GLY A 373 18.28 11.64 21.63
CA GLY A 373 19.30 10.69 22.08
C GLY A 373 18.84 9.23 21.97
N PRO A 374 19.18 8.37 22.96
CA PRO A 374 18.79 6.96 22.95
C PRO A 374 17.28 6.72 22.89
N PHE A 375 16.47 7.62 23.48
CA PHE A 375 15.02 7.55 23.39
C PHE A 375 14.51 7.66 21.93
N GLY A 376 15.15 8.51 21.12
CA GLY A 376 14.79 8.64 19.71
C GLY A 376 15.02 7.35 18.92
N ASN A 377 16.15 6.69 19.14
CA ASN A 377 16.47 5.40 18.51
C ASN A 377 15.46 4.31 18.94
N ALA A 378 15.15 4.25 20.24
CA ALA A 378 14.16 3.32 20.78
C ALA A 378 12.76 3.58 20.19
N PHE A 379 12.35 4.85 20.08
CA PHE A 379 11.08 5.24 19.48
C PHE A 379 10.96 4.77 18.04
N VAL A 380 11.99 4.98 17.21
CA VAL A 380 11.96 4.54 15.80
C VAL A 380 11.98 3.02 15.69
N ALA A 381 12.74 2.30 16.53
CA ALA A 381 12.72 0.85 16.55
C ALA A 381 11.33 0.29 16.91
N ILE A 382 10.63 0.89 17.88
CA ILE A 382 9.25 0.54 18.23
C ILE A 382 8.29 0.93 17.09
N ALA A 383 8.47 2.09 16.47
CA ALA A 383 7.65 2.49 15.31
C ALA A 383 7.79 1.50 14.15
N ILE A 384 9.01 1.07 13.82
CA ILE A 384 9.26 0.04 12.80
C ILE A 384 8.64 -1.30 13.21
N LEU A 385 8.74 -1.69 14.49
CA LEU A 385 8.08 -2.89 14.99
C LEU A 385 6.58 -2.85 14.73
N LEU A 386 5.90 -1.77 15.11
CA LEU A 386 4.45 -1.65 14.95
C LEU A 386 4.03 -1.55 13.49
N PHE A 387 4.70 -0.73 12.68
CA PHE A 387 4.40 -0.53 11.27
C PHE A 387 4.65 -1.79 10.46
N ALA A 388 5.83 -2.38 10.58
CA ALA A 388 6.17 -3.57 9.82
C ALA A 388 5.35 -4.79 10.27
N PHE A 389 5.05 -4.95 11.56
CA PHE A 389 4.22 -6.04 12.02
C PHE A 389 2.76 -5.89 11.58
N SER A 390 2.22 -4.67 11.57
CA SER A 390 0.88 -4.43 11.00
C SER A 390 0.85 -4.78 9.51
N THR A 391 1.92 -4.49 8.76
CA THR A 391 2.06 -4.89 7.35
C THR A 391 2.02 -6.41 7.18
N VAL A 392 2.71 -7.15 8.05
CA VAL A 392 2.63 -8.63 8.05
C VAL A 392 1.19 -9.11 8.23
N LEU A 393 0.43 -8.50 9.13
CA LEU A 393 -0.97 -8.86 9.35
C LEU A 393 -1.85 -8.56 8.12
N GLY A 394 -1.71 -7.39 7.51
CA GLY A 394 -2.45 -7.00 6.31
C GLY A 394 -2.14 -7.90 5.11
N TRP A 395 -0.86 -8.11 4.83
CA TRP A 395 -0.40 -8.97 3.73
C TRP A 395 -0.75 -10.44 3.92
N SER A 396 -0.86 -10.92 5.16
CA SER A 396 -1.35 -12.28 5.44
C SER A 396 -2.77 -12.49 4.89
N HIS A 397 -3.61 -11.44 4.93
CA HIS A 397 -4.95 -11.50 4.34
C HIS A 397 -4.91 -11.44 2.82
N TYR A 398 -4.07 -10.58 2.22
CA TYR A 398 -3.92 -10.52 0.75
C TYR A 398 -3.51 -11.88 0.19
N GLY A 399 -2.46 -12.47 0.72
CA GLY A 399 -2.03 -13.79 0.29
C GLY A 399 -3.06 -14.89 0.58
N THR A 400 -3.81 -14.81 1.69
CA THR A 400 -4.91 -15.74 1.98
C THR A 400 -5.99 -15.66 0.90
N LYS A 401 -6.41 -14.46 0.47
CA LYS A 401 -7.44 -14.28 -0.58
C LYS A 401 -6.95 -14.69 -1.96
N ALA A 402 -5.69 -14.39 -2.28
CA ALA A 402 -5.07 -14.87 -3.53
C ALA A 402 -4.95 -16.39 -3.56
N PHE A 403 -4.55 -17.01 -2.44
CA PHE A 403 -4.47 -18.46 -2.30
C PHE A 403 -5.86 -19.13 -2.33
N GLU A 404 -6.87 -18.50 -1.71
CA GLU A 404 -8.28 -18.91 -1.78
C GLU A 404 -8.77 -18.97 -3.23
N PHE A 405 -8.44 -17.96 -4.04
CA PHE A 405 -8.80 -17.93 -5.46
C PHE A 405 -8.18 -19.08 -6.27
N LEU A 406 -6.94 -19.46 -5.95
CA LEU A 406 -6.21 -20.54 -6.64
C LEU A 406 -6.68 -21.94 -6.23
N PHE A 407 -6.87 -22.17 -4.93
CA PHE A 407 -7.00 -23.51 -4.34
C PHE A 407 -8.29 -23.70 -3.52
N GLY A 408 -9.13 -22.67 -3.41
CA GLY A 408 -10.37 -22.69 -2.66
C GLY A 408 -10.20 -22.44 -1.16
N THR A 409 -11.33 -22.22 -0.48
CA THR A 409 -11.38 -21.80 0.94
C THR A 409 -10.75 -22.82 1.90
N LYS A 410 -10.90 -24.13 1.62
CA LYS A 410 -10.36 -25.19 2.49
C LYS A 410 -8.83 -25.20 2.56
N ALA A 411 -8.16 -24.75 1.50
CA ALA A 411 -6.71 -24.74 1.42
C ALA A 411 -6.06 -23.54 2.16
N THR A 412 -6.83 -22.52 2.53
CA THR A 412 -6.28 -21.29 3.13
C THR A 412 -5.57 -21.52 4.46
N MET A 413 -5.93 -22.57 5.21
CA MET A 413 -5.25 -22.91 6.47
C MET A 413 -3.79 -23.32 6.23
N TYR A 414 -3.50 -24.07 5.17
CA TYR A 414 -2.11 -24.42 4.81
C TYR A 414 -1.29 -23.17 4.52
N TYR A 415 -1.84 -22.22 3.73
CA TYR A 415 -1.18 -20.97 3.48
C TYR A 415 -0.86 -20.22 4.78
N LYS A 416 -1.83 -20.09 5.70
CA LYS A 416 -1.64 -19.38 6.97
C LYS A 416 -0.55 -20.00 7.83
N VAL A 417 -0.49 -21.33 7.92
CA VAL A 417 0.55 -22.04 8.67
C VAL A 417 1.93 -21.76 8.06
N PHE A 418 2.08 -21.93 6.74
CA PHE A 418 3.34 -21.62 6.07
C PHE A 418 3.73 -20.15 6.25
N PHE A 419 2.77 -19.23 6.09
CA PHE A 419 3.00 -17.79 6.28
C PHE A 419 3.56 -17.48 7.67
N VAL A 420 3.01 -18.06 8.72
CA VAL A 420 3.48 -17.91 10.10
C VAL A 420 4.88 -18.49 10.30
N CYS A 421 5.18 -19.65 9.72
CA CYS A 421 6.53 -20.23 9.78
C CYS A 421 7.58 -19.33 9.11
N PHE A 422 7.23 -18.66 8.01
CA PHE A 422 8.13 -17.76 7.31
C PHE A 422 8.48 -16.48 8.11
N VAL A 423 7.74 -16.15 9.17
CA VAL A 423 8.13 -15.12 10.13
C VAL A 423 9.48 -15.44 10.78
N MET A 424 9.69 -16.70 11.20
CA MET A 424 10.96 -17.11 11.79
C MET A 424 12.10 -17.09 10.77
N VAL A 425 11.82 -17.47 9.53
CA VAL A 425 12.77 -17.41 8.42
C VAL A 425 13.21 -15.96 8.19
N GLY A 426 12.25 -15.02 8.13
CA GLY A 426 12.51 -13.61 7.95
C GLY A 426 13.39 -12.99 9.02
N ALA A 427 13.20 -13.40 10.29
CA ALA A 427 13.99 -12.88 11.40
C ALA A 427 15.44 -13.35 11.40
N THR A 428 15.72 -14.58 10.91
CA THR A 428 17.00 -15.26 11.13
C THR A 428 17.90 -15.33 9.92
N MET A 429 17.39 -15.13 8.70
CA MET A 429 18.15 -15.28 7.46
C MET A 429 18.63 -13.93 6.90
N GLN A 430 19.78 -13.96 6.22
CA GLN A 430 20.18 -12.87 5.32
C GLN A 430 19.39 -13.03 4.02
N LEU A 431 18.59 -12.01 3.67
CA LEU A 431 17.50 -12.17 2.70
C LEU A 431 17.71 -11.40 1.39
N ASP A 432 18.94 -10.98 1.03
CA ASP A 432 19.17 -10.12 -0.13
C ASP A 432 18.45 -10.62 -1.40
N LEU A 433 18.69 -11.88 -1.78
CA LEU A 433 18.06 -12.46 -2.96
C LEU A 433 16.54 -12.66 -2.79
N ALA A 434 16.08 -13.06 -1.59
CA ALA A 434 14.66 -13.24 -1.33
C ALA A 434 13.91 -11.90 -1.33
N TRP A 435 14.55 -10.83 -0.86
CA TRP A 435 14.03 -9.48 -0.93
C TRP A 435 13.90 -9.01 -2.38
N ASP A 436 14.95 -9.18 -3.19
CA ASP A 436 14.95 -8.80 -4.60
C ASP A 436 13.89 -9.56 -5.42
N LEU A 437 13.75 -10.87 -5.17
CA LEU A 437 12.71 -11.69 -5.79
C LEU A 437 11.31 -11.20 -5.41
N SER A 438 11.11 -10.88 -4.14
CA SER A 438 9.82 -10.42 -3.64
C SER A 438 9.43 -9.04 -4.18
N ASP A 439 10.39 -8.13 -4.32
CA ASP A 439 10.20 -6.83 -4.95
C ASP A 439 9.79 -7.00 -6.42
N THR A 440 10.41 -7.97 -7.11
CA THR A 440 10.05 -8.31 -8.49
C THR A 440 8.62 -8.86 -8.59
N PHE A 441 8.21 -9.80 -7.73
CA PHE A 441 6.84 -10.34 -7.74
C PHE A 441 5.80 -9.28 -7.37
N ASN A 442 6.12 -8.39 -6.45
CA ASN A 442 5.27 -7.26 -6.11
C ASN A 442 5.01 -6.36 -7.33
N GLY A 443 6.04 -6.04 -8.08
CA GLY A 443 5.88 -5.26 -9.29
C GLY A 443 5.20 -6.03 -10.44
N LEU A 444 5.47 -7.33 -10.60
CA LEU A 444 4.81 -8.18 -11.60
C LEU A 444 3.29 -8.28 -11.36
N MET A 445 2.85 -8.24 -10.10
CA MET A 445 1.43 -8.25 -9.73
C MET A 445 0.69 -7.01 -10.29
N ALA A 446 1.35 -5.88 -10.41
CA ALA A 446 0.75 -4.66 -10.93
C ALA A 446 0.35 -4.77 -12.41
N ILE A 447 1.09 -5.52 -13.23
CA ILE A 447 0.84 -5.63 -14.67
C ILE A 447 -0.58 -6.13 -14.97
N PRO A 448 -0.99 -7.34 -14.52
CA PRO A 448 -2.34 -7.82 -14.74
C PRO A 448 -3.40 -6.90 -14.13
N ASN A 449 -3.13 -6.33 -12.95
CA ASN A 449 -4.05 -5.40 -12.30
C ASN A 449 -4.32 -4.17 -13.15
N LEU A 450 -3.28 -3.48 -13.62
CA LEU A 450 -3.42 -2.27 -14.43
C LEU A 450 -4.09 -2.54 -15.76
N VAL A 451 -3.83 -3.70 -16.38
CA VAL A 451 -4.57 -4.14 -17.58
C VAL A 451 -6.07 -4.23 -17.28
N GLY A 452 -6.45 -4.81 -16.15
CA GLY A 452 -7.84 -4.89 -15.72
C GLY A 452 -8.47 -3.52 -15.47
N VAL A 453 -7.80 -2.65 -14.73
CA VAL A 453 -8.27 -1.28 -14.43
C VAL A 453 -8.44 -0.47 -15.71
N LEU A 454 -7.48 -0.53 -16.65
CA LEU A 454 -7.54 0.17 -17.93
C LEU A 454 -8.69 -0.35 -18.79
N ALA A 455 -8.83 -1.67 -18.93
CA ALA A 455 -9.90 -2.28 -19.71
C ALA A 455 -11.29 -1.93 -19.15
N LEU A 456 -11.42 -1.82 -17.83
CA LEU A 456 -12.68 -1.51 -17.14
C LEU A 456 -12.83 -0.01 -16.80
N SER A 457 -11.96 0.85 -17.29
CA SER A 457 -11.95 2.28 -16.98
C SER A 457 -13.27 2.98 -17.36
N GLY A 458 -13.88 2.61 -18.47
CA GLY A 458 -15.20 3.09 -18.88
C GLY A 458 -16.33 2.70 -17.91
N LEU A 459 -16.23 1.52 -17.30
CA LEU A 459 -17.17 1.06 -16.27
C LEU A 459 -16.99 1.84 -14.97
N VAL A 460 -15.76 2.06 -14.53
CA VAL A 460 -15.48 2.90 -13.34
C VAL A 460 -16.05 4.30 -13.54
N ARG A 461 -15.84 4.91 -14.71
CA ARG A 461 -16.45 6.21 -15.05
C ARG A 461 -17.97 6.16 -14.94
N LYS A 462 -18.62 5.11 -15.46
CA LYS A 462 -20.08 4.94 -15.43
C LYS A 462 -20.60 4.82 -13.99
N ILE A 463 -19.97 4.00 -13.15
CA ILE A 463 -20.33 3.83 -11.74
C ILE A 463 -20.12 5.14 -10.97
N THR A 464 -18.99 5.81 -11.16
CA THR A 464 -18.70 7.09 -10.50
C THR A 464 -19.70 8.17 -10.89
N ARG A 465 -20.07 8.26 -12.17
CA ARG A 465 -21.08 9.21 -12.66
C ARG A 465 -22.46 8.89 -12.10
N ASN A 466 -22.85 7.61 -12.05
CA ASN A 466 -24.10 7.16 -11.46
C ASN A 466 -24.19 7.59 -9.98
N TYR A 467 -23.14 7.40 -9.20
CA TYR A 467 -23.05 7.86 -7.83
C TYR A 467 -23.20 9.38 -7.72
N ILE A 468 -22.47 10.15 -8.52
CA ILE A 468 -22.54 11.63 -8.53
C ILE A 468 -23.95 12.11 -8.88
N ASP A 469 -24.57 11.51 -9.90
CA ASP A 469 -25.92 11.88 -10.34
C ASP A 469 -26.96 11.62 -9.25
N ARG A 470 -26.89 10.47 -8.53
CA ARG A 470 -27.78 10.16 -7.40
C ARG A 470 -27.49 11.02 -6.16
N THR A 471 -26.25 11.00 -5.71
CA THR A 471 -25.91 11.51 -4.36
C THR A 471 -25.66 13.01 -4.34
N LEU A 472 -25.07 13.58 -5.37
CA LEU A 472 -24.69 15.00 -5.41
C LEU A 472 -25.69 15.85 -6.22
N ARG A 473 -26.36 15.25 -7.22
CA ARG A 473 -27.28 15.99 -8.10
C ARG A 473 -28.74 15.65 -7.85
N GLY A 474 -29.03 14.68 -6.98
CA GLY A 474 -30.40 14.30 -6.62
C GLY A 474 -31.22 13.71 -7.78
N LYS A 475 -30.56 13.13 -8.79
CA LYS A 475 -31.26 12.52 -9.92
C LYS A 475 -31.79 11.14 -9.52
N ASP A 476 -32.97 10.83 -9.99
CA ASP A 476 -33.59 9.50 -9.86
C ASP A 476 -33.04 8.58 -10.97
N VAL A 477 -31.99 7.83 -10.64
CA VAL A 477 -31.38 6.83 -11.54
C VAL A 477 -31.09 5.56 -10.72
N GLU A 478 -31.28 4.40 -11.33
CA GLU A 478 -31.03 3.12 -10.67
C GLU A 478 -29.59 2.99 -10.18
N PRO A 479 -29.37 2.50 -8.94
CA PRO A 479 -28.03 2.36 -8.39
C PRO A 479 -27.22 1.25 -9.09
N MET A 480 -25.91 1.40 -9.08
CA MET A 480 -24.96 0.43 -9.64
C MET A 480 -24.11 -0.16 -8.49
N TYR A 481 -24.67 -1.11 -7.73
CA TYR A 481 -24.00 -1.72 -6.59
C TYR A 481 -23.15 -2.94 -6.97
N SER A 482 -23.63 -3.77 -7.91
CA SER A 482 -22.96 -5.02 -8.28
C SER A 482 -23.08 -5.35 -9.76
N ALA A 483 -22.08 -6.07 -10.29
CA ALA A 483 -22.13 -6.70 -11.61
C ALA A 483 -23.09 -7.90 -11.67
N PHE A 484 -23.47 -8.44 -10.53
CA PHE A 484 -24.28 -9.66 -10.43
C PHE A 484 -25.71 -9.33 -10.04
N PRO A 485 -26.72 -9.73 -10.86
CA PRO A 485 -28.13 -9.35 -10.64
C PRO A 485 -28.72 -9.85 -9.32
N ASP A 486 -28.23 -10.97 -8.80
CA ASP A 486 -28.61 -11.53 -7.50
C ASP A 486 -28.14 -10.65 -6.35
N VAL A 487 -26.85 -10.28 -6.37
CA VAL A 487 -26.23 -9.39 -5.38
C VAL A 487 -26.80 -7.98 -5.48
N GLN A 488 -27.05 -7.47 -6.71
CA GLN A 488 -27.64 -6.15 -6.94
C GLN A 488 -29.01 -6.06 -6.25
N ARG A 489 -29.90 -7.04 -6.47
CA ARG A 489 -31.24 -7.09 -5.87
C ARG A 489 -31.20 -7.24 -4.35
N GLU A 490 -30.30 -8.06 -3.80
CA GLU A 490 -30.09 -8.20 -2.34
C GLU A 490 -29.76 -6.84 -1.73
N GLN A 491 -28.84 -6.08 -2.33
CA GLN A 491 -28.40 -4.78 -1.82
C GLN A 491 -29.44 -3.67 -1.99
N GLU A 492 -30.26 -3.71 -3.03
CA GLU A 492 -31.40 -2.80 -3.21
C GLU A 492 -32.48 -3.03 -2.16
N ALA A 493 -32.87 -4.29 -1.92
CA ALA A 493 -33.89 -4.64 -0.93
C ALA A 493 -33.54 -4.19 0.50
N GLU A 494 -32.26 -4.32 0.89
CA GLU A 494 -31.79 -3.84 2.19
C GLU A 494 -31.80 -2.29 2.31
N THR A 495 -31.83 -1.55 1.20
CA THR A 495 -31.88 -0.09 1.21
C THR A 495 -33.27 0.44 1.46
N VAL A 496 -34.32 -0.36 1.15
CA VAL A 496 -35.74 0.00 1.36
C VAL A 496 -36.16 -0.20 2.83
N HIS A 497 -35.44 -1.03 3.59
CA HIS A 497 -35.77 -1.37 4.99
C HIS A 497 -34.85 -0.74 6.05
N GLY A 498 -33.86 0.05 5.67
CA GLY A 498 -32.95 0.80 6.56
C GLY A 498 -33.07 2.30 6.38
#